data_d49fa63af8376708fdc16e0b2dda32a8
#
_entry.id   d49fa63af8376708fdc16e0b2dda32a8
#
_cell.length_a   1.000
_cell.length_b   1.000
_cell.length_c   1.000
_cell.angle_alpha   90.00
_cell.angle_beta   90.00
_cell.angle_gamma   90.00
#
_symmetry.space_group_name_H-M   'P 1'
#
loop_
_entity.id
_entity.type
_entity.pdbx_description
1 polymer ?
#
loop_
_entity_poly.entity_id
_entity_poly.type
_entity_poly.pdbx_seq_one_letter_code
_entity_poly.pdbx_strand_id
1 'polypeptide(L)'
;MHIRQAKLGDHRAIYQMVKKAFSGSQISDGQEQNWIVKQRGGKGYIPQLELVAENQGDIIGHILMTVHEDHEMASIAPALYLAPLSVAPMFQRQGVGSALVKAACEYGAALGYRAVFLVGDPAYYSRFGFRSVTEFGLQNCSQIPDIYVQAVELHPDALKDAQGGLYLSA
;
A
#
# COMPACT_ATOMS: atom_id res chain seq x y z
N MET A 1 -10.42 17.13 6.94
CA MET A 1 -9.61 15.90 6.87
C MET A 1 -8.14 16.30 6.73
N HIS A 2 -7.27 15.69 7.50
CA HIS A 2 -5.82 15.92 7.50
C HIS A 2 -5.09 14.57 7.37
N ILE A 3 -4.12 14.50 6.45
CA ILE A 3 -3.24 13.32 6.29
C ILE A 3 -1.94 13.60 7.05
N ARG A 4 -1.54 12.65 7.88
CA ARG A 4 -0.30 12.72 8.66
C ARG A 4 0.29 11.34 8.91
N GLN A 5 1.54 11.30 9.34
CA GLN A 5 2.17 10.08 9.82
C GLN A 5 1.44 9.55 11.07
N ALA A 6 1.35 8.22 11.15
CA ALA A 6 0.83 7.54 12.33
C ALA A 6 1.79 7.74 13.52
N LYS A 7 1.22 7.88 14.71
CA LYS A 7 1.94 7.97 15.97
C LYS A 7 1.67 6.74 16.81
N LEU A 8 2.53 6.46 17.77
CA LEU A 8 2.36 5.33 18.69
C LEU A 8 0.97 5.33 19.36
N GLY A 9 0.46 6.52 19.74
CA GLY A 9 -0.86 6.70 20.34
C GLY A 9 -2.04 6.35 19.43
N ASP A 10 -1.83 6.33 18.09
CA ASP A 10 -2.87 6.01 17.12
C ASP A 10 -3.08 4.49 16.95
N HIS A 11 -2.14 3.67 17.36
CA HIS A 11 -2.11 2.24 17.04
C HIS A 11 -3.40 1.51 17.43
N ARG A 12 -3.99 1.84 18.58
CA ARG A 12 -5.26 1.25 19.03
C ARG A 12 -6.43 1.68 18.12
N ALA A 13 -6.50 2.95 17.79
CA ALA A 13 -7.55 3.50 16.92
C ALA A 13 -7.44 2.93 15.51
N ILE A 14 -6.21 2.84 14.95
CA ILE A 14 -5.92 2.20 13.67
C ILE A 14 -6.41 0.75 13.68
N TYR A 15 -6.04 -0.04 14.69
CA TYR A 15 -6.44 -1.44 14.80
C TYR A 15 -7.97 -1.61 14.74
N GLN A 16 -8.71 -0.82 15.52
CA GLN A 16 -10.17 -0.89 15.57
C GLN A 16 -10.81 -0.43 14.26
N MET A 17 -10.31 0.64 13.67
CA MET A 17 -10.81 1.18 12.41
C MET A 17 -10.58 0.20 11.26
N VAL A 18 -9.37 -0.36 11.13
CA VAL A 18 -9.04 -1.36 10.09
C VAL A 18 -9.90 -2.60 10.23
N LYS A 19 -10.00 -3.17 11.44
CA LYS A 19 -10.87 -4.33 11.71
C LYS A 19 -12.32 -4.07 11.26
N LYS A 20 -12.85 -2.88 11.54
CA LYS A 20 -14.20 -2.49 11.14
C LYS A 20 -14.31 -2.27 9.62
N ALA A 21 -13.29 -1.70 8.99
CA ALA A 21 -13.29 -1.44 7.55
C ALA A 21 -13.39 -2.74 6.73
N PHE A 22 -12.78 -3.82 7.19
CA PHE A 22 -12.75 -5.11 6.49
C PHE A 22 -13.82 -6.10 6.97
N SER A 23 -14.55 -5.83 8.05
CA SER A 23 -15.53 -6.77 8.64
C SER A 23 -16.69 -7.21 7.71
N GLY A 24 -16.90 -6.54 6.59
CA GLY A 24 -17.92 -6.89 5.59
C GLY A 24 -17.32 -7.25 4.22
N SER A 25 -16.02 -7.36 4.10
CA SER A 25 -15.35 -7.68 2.83
C SER A 25 -15.42 -9.17 2.53
N GLN A 26 -15.79 -9.53 1.29
CA GLN A 26 -15.79 -10.94 0.83
C GLN A 26 -14.41 -11.41 0.36
N ILE A 27 -13.47 -10.50 0.17
CA ILE A 27 -12.10 -10.78 -0.32
C ILE A 27 -11.04 -10.67 0.79
N SER A 28 -11.43 -10.26 1.98
CA SER A 28 -10.55 -10.13 3.14
C SER A 28 -10.67 -11.37 4.02
N ASP A 29 -9.55 -11.81 4.59
CA ASP A 29 -9.51 -12.82 5.63
C ASP A 29 -9.81 -12.26 7.04
N GLY A 30 -9.98 -10.94 7.16
CA GLY A 30 -10.26 -10.24 8.41
C GLY A 30 -9.03 -10.12 9.33
N GLN A 31 -7.82 -10.30 8.81
CA GLN A 31 -6.57 -10.26 9.58
C GLN A 31 -5.71 -9.03 9.31
N GLU A 32 -6.16 -8.10 8.50
CA GLU A 32 -5.39 -6.92 8.08
C GLU A 32 -4.87 -6.11 9.28
N GLN A 33 -5.67 -5.95 10.32
CA GLN A 33 -5.25 -5.26 11.55
C GLN A 33 -4.11 -6.00 12.27
N ASN A 34 -4.10 -7.33 12.26
CA ASN A 34 -3.04 -8.15 12.84
C ASN A 34 -1.78 -8.12 11.97
N TRP A 35 -1.97 -8.10 10.65
CA TRP A 35 -0.87 -7.96 9.70
C TRP A 35 -0.09 -6.66 9.93
N ILE A 36 -0.80 -5.51 10.12
CA ILE A 36 -0.17 -4.23 10.43
C ILE A 36 0.68 -4.33 11.71
N VAL A 37 0.14 -4.94 12.78
CA VAL A 37 0.89 -5.12 14.04
C VAL A 37 2.18 -5.91 13.80
N LYS A 38 2.11 -6.98 12.98
CA LYS A 38 3.28 -7.78 12.61
C LYS A 38 4.30 -6.97 11.82
N GLN A 39 3.84 -6.15 10.85
CA GLN A 39 4.73 -5.34 10.02
C GLN A 39 5.51 -4.32 10.84
N ARG A 40 4.91 -3.69 11.84
CA ARG A 40 5.60 -2.72 12.72
C ARG A 40 6.79 -3.31 13.47
N GLY A 41 6.84 -4.63 13.66
CA GLY A 41 7.99 -5.35 14.22
C GLY A 41 8.97 -5.89 13.17
N GLY A 42 8.69 -5.71 11.89
CA GLY A 42 9.50 -6.23 10.79
C GLY A 42 10.60 -5.27 10.34
N LYS A 43 11.62 -5.81 9.66
CA LYS A 43 12.75 -5.02 9.13
C LYS A 43 12.34 -4.05 8.01
N GLY A 44 11.28 -4.38 7.27
CA GLY A 44 10.76 -3.55 6.17
C GLY A 44 9.85 -2.41 6.62
N TYR A 45 9.59 -2.26 7.92
CA TYR A 45 8.74 -1.20 8.43
C TYR A 45 9.44 0.16 8.40
N ILE A 46 8.74 1.14 7.83
CA ILE A 46 9.21 2.53 7.75
C ILE A 46 8.12 3.42 8.38
N PRO A 47 8.36 4.00 9.58
CA PRO A 47 7.36 4.81 10.27
C PRO A 47 6.80 5.97 9.43
N GLN A 48 7.63 6.57 8.56
CA GLN A 48 7.24 7.67 7.67
C GLN A 48 6.24 7.24 6.57
N LEU A 49 6.11 5.93 6.32
CA LEU A 49 5.23 5.34 5.31
C LEU A 49 4.00 4.65 5.91
N GLU A 50 3.73 4.88 7.18
CA GLU A 50 2.46 4.58 7.82
C GLU A 50 1.69 5.89 8.04
N LEU A 51 0.62 6.09 7.25
CA LEU A 51 -0.15 7.32 7.27
C LEU A 51 -1.58 7.08 7.73
N VAL A 52 -2.14 8.10 8.36
CA VAL A 52 -3.55 8.14 8.77
C VAL A 52 -4.25 9.35 8.16
N ALA A 53 -5.52 9.19 7.86
CA ALA A 53 -6.45 10.28 7.61
C ALA A 53 -7.20 10.56 8.90
N GLU A 54 -7.08 11.77 9.41
CA GLU A 54 -7.74 12.24 10.63
C GLU A 54 -8.83 13.24 10.29
N ASN A 55 -9.97 13.13 10.94
CA ASN A 55 -11.06 14.09 10.87
C ASN A 55 -11.62 14.35 12.25
N GLN A 56 -11.55 15.60 12.72
CA GLN A 56 -12.01 16.03 14.05
C GLN A 56 -11.46 15.19 15.22
N GLY A 57 -10.22 14.71 15.09
CA GLY A 57 -9.55 13.88 16.10
C GLY A 57 -9.72 12.37 15.93
N ASP A 58 -10.63 11.93 15.04
CA ASP A 58 -10.86 10.51 14.77
C ASP A 58 -10.03 10.02 13.58
N ILE A 59 -9.48 8.83 13.68
CA ILE A 59 -8.81 8.13 12.56
C ILE A 59 -9.88 7.53 11.66
N ILE A 60 -10.02 8.08 10.45
CA ILE A 60 -11.00 7.68 9.44
C ILE A 60 -10.42 6.89 8.27
N GLY A 61 -9.11 6.81 8.17
CA GLY A 61 -8.41 6.03 7.14
C GLY A 61 -6.97 5.75 7.54
N HIS A 62 -6.41 4.71 6.94
CA HIS A 62 -5.04 4.26 7.18
C HIS A 62 -4.45 3.64 5.93
N ILE A 63 -3.16 3.86 5.72
CA ILE A 63 -2.36 3.21 4.68
C ILE A 63 -1.00 2.86 5.26
N LEU A 64 -0.47 1.71 4.87
CA LEU A 64 0.88 1.29 5.20
C LEU A 64 1.62 0.89 3.92
N MET A 65 2.85 1.37 3.78
CA MET A 65 3.81 0.82 2.83
C MET A 65 5.03 0.32 3.58
N THR A 66 5.53 -0.85 3.15
CA THR A 66 6.74 -1.49 3.69
C THR A 66 7.77 -1.67 2.58
N VAL A 67 9.03 -1.86 2.94
CA VAL A 67 10.04 -2.23 1.94
C VAL A 67 9.65 -3.57 1.34
N HIS A 68 9.67 -3.63 0.01
CA HIS A 68 9.52 -4.88 -0.71
C HIS A 68 10.88 -5.58 -0.75
N GLU A 69 11.02 -6.67 0.02
CA GLU A 69 12.24 -7.45 0.16
C GLU A 69 12.21 -8.68 -0.78
N ASP A 70 12.13 -8.47 -2.07
CA ASP A 70 12.32 -9.56 -3.03
C ASP A 70 13.75 -9.53 -3.55
N HIS A 71 14.53 -10.53 -3.19
CA HIS A 71 15.96 -10.63 -3.55
C HIS A 71 16.18 -10.86 -5.06
N GLU A 72 15.17 -11.34 -5.78
CA GLU A 72 15.23 -11.53 -7.24
C GLU A 72 15.05 -10.21 -8.00
N MET A 73 14.62 -9.16 -7.32
CA MET A 73 14.26 -7.86 -7.89
C MET A 73 15.31 -6.75 -7.61
N ALA A 74 16.56 -7.11 -7.48
CA ALA A 74 17.65 -6.14 -7.22
C ALA A 74 17.71 -4.99 -8.25
N SER A 75 17.25 -5.23 -9.48
CA SER A 75 17.20 -4.23 -10.55
C SER A 75 16.22 -3.07 -10.30
N ILE A 76 15.22 -3.27 -9.44
CA ILE A 76 14.19 -2.26 -9.14
C ILE A 76 14.24 -1.77 -7.69
N ALA A 77 15.15 -2.29 -6.88
CA ALA A 77 15.34 -1.83 -5.51
C ALA A 77 15.85 -0.36 -5.49
N PRO A 78 15.46 0.45 -4.52
CA PRO A 78 14.50 0.13 -3.47
C PRO A 78 13.04 0.32 -3.91
N ALA A 79 12.19 -0.64 -3.60
CA ALA A 79 10.76 -0.60 -3.91
C ALA A 79 9.91 -0.81 -2.66
N LEU A 80 8.64 -0.44 -2.74
CA LEU A 80 7.66 -0.51 -1.66
C LEU A 80 6.53 -1.47 -1.99
N TYR A 81 5.96 -2.07 -0.96
CA TYR A 81 4.71 -2.82 -1.03
C TYR A 81 3.62 -2.09 -0.24
N LEU A 82 2.51 -1.80 -0.89
CA LEU A 82 1.36 -1.12 -0.30
C LEU A 82 0.33 -2.16 0.17
N ALA A 83 0.20 -2.30 1.48
CA ALA A 83 -0.86 -3.07 2.14
C ALA A 83 -0.88 -2.77 3.64
N PRO A 84 -2.07 -2.66 4.24
CA PRO A 84 -3.35 -2.43 3.61
C PRO A 84 -3.65 -0.94 3.38
N LEU A 85 -4.64 -0.67 2.54
CA LEU A 85 -5.35 0.60 2.48
C LEU A 85 -6.74 0.40 3.08
N SER A 86 -7.11 1.17 4.06
CA SER A 86 -8.41 1.07 4.74
C SER A 86 -9.05 2.43 4.98
N VAL A 87 -10.37 2.48 4.86
CA VAL A 87 -11.19 3.67 5.15
C VAL A 87 -12.40 3.23 5.95
N ALA A 88 -12.68 3.95 7.03
CA ALA A 88 -13.84 3.70 7.87
C ALA A 88 -15.13 3.71 7.01
N PRO A 89 -16.07 2.75 7.21
CA PRO A 89 -17.21 2.56 6.31
C PRO A 89 -18.01 3.83 6.02
N MET A 90 -18.21 4.67 7.03
CA MET A 90 -18.97 5.92 6.88
C MET A 90 -18.23 7.00 6.05
N PHE A 91 -16.93 6.85 5.83
CA PHE A 91 -16.09 7.81 5.09
C PHE A 91 -15.60 7.25 3.75
N GLN A 92 -16.05 6.05 3.36
CA GLN A 92 -15.75 5.48 2.05
C GLN A 92 -16.39 6.30 0.92
N ARG A 93 -15.79 6.22 -0.27
CA ARG A 93 -16.25 6.94 -1.48
C ARG A 93 -16.31 8.48 -1.35
N GLN A 94 -15.60 9.03 -0.36
CA GLN A 94 -15.48 10.48 -0.12
C GLN A 94 -14.05 11.01 -0.37
N GLY A 95 -13.23 10.26 -1.11
CA GLY A 95 -11.87 10.66 -1.48
C GLY A 95 -10.79 10.36 -0.44
N VAL A 96 -11.12 9.83 0.74
CA VAL A 96 -10.16 9.54 1.81
C VAL A 96 -9.05 8.59 1.35
N GLY A 97 -9.43 7.45 0.75
CA GLY A 97 -8.45 6.48 0.23
C GLY A 97 -7.57 7.07 -0.87
N SER A 98 -8.16 7.89 -1.76
CA SER A 98 -7.39 8.57 -2.81
C SER A 98 -6.37 9.54 -2.26
N ALA A 99 -6.72 10.30 -1.22
CA ALA A 99 -5.79 11.21 -0.56
C ALA A 99 -4.64 10.46 0.12
N LEU A 100 -4.95 9.32 0.77
CA LEU A 100 -3.94 8.46 1.40
C LEU A 100 -2.96 7.87 0.38
N VAL A 101 -3.45 7.32 -0.75
CA VAL A 101 -2.58 6.75 -1.80
C VAL A 101 -1.64 7.81 -2.38
N LYS A 102 -2.18 8.98 -2.72
CA LYS A 102 -1.36 10.09 -3.25
C LYS A 102 -0.28 10.51 -2.27
N ALA A 103 -0.65 10.78 -1.01
CA ALA A 103 0.30 11.17 0.02
C ALA A 103 1.37 10.08 0.25
N ALA A 104 0.99 8.81 0.31
CA ALA A 104 1.93 7.71 0.49
C ALA A 104 2.94 7.61 -0.67
N CYS A 105 2.49 7.74 -1.93
CA CYS A 105 3.37 7.77 -3.09
C CYS A 105 4.33 8.98 -3.05
N GLU A 106 3.86 10.17 -2.67
CA GLU A 106 4.69 11.36 -2.50
C GLU A 106 5.77 11.17 -1.41
N TYR A 107 5.41 10.59 -0.26
CA TYR A 107 6.38 10.26 0.79
C TYR A 107 7.38 9.20 0.32
N GLY A 108 6.92 8.15 -0.37
CA GLY A 108 7.78 7.12 -0.93
C GLY A 108 8.81 7.69 -1.93
N ALA A 109 8.36 8.56 -2.84
CA ALA A 109 9.23 9.25 -3.79
C ALA A 109 10.25 10.14 -3.09
N ALA A 110 9.83 10.92 -2.08
CA ALA A 110 10.70 11.80 -1.31
C ALA A 110 11.77 11.02 -0.52
N LEU A 111 11.48 9.80 -0.11
CA LEU A 111 12.43 8.89 0.54
C LEU A 111 13.35 8.15 -0.44
N GLY A 112 13.20 8.36 -1.75
CA GLY A 112 14.07 7.78 -2.77
C GLY A 112 13.65 6.40 -3.28
N TYR A 113 12.46 5.93 -2.94
CA TYR A 113 11.93 4.68 -3.48
C TYR A 113 11.56 4.83 -4.95
N ARG A 114 11.78 3.77 -5.74
CA ARG A 114 11.61 3.80 -7.19
C ARG A 114 10.21 3.46 -7.64
N ALA A 115 9.55 2.53 -6.94
CA ALA A 115 8.24 2.02 -7.31
C ALA A 115 7.46 1.56 -6.08
N VAL A 116 6.14 1.47 -6.25
CA VAL A 116 5.21 0.84 -5.30
C VAL A 116 4.51 -0.31 -6.00
N PHE A 117 4.51 -1.47 -5.35
CA PHE A 117 3.76 -2.66 -5.75
C PHE A 117 2.54 -2.85 -4.86
N LEU A 118 1.49 -3.44 -5.40
CA LEU A 118 0.30 -3.84 -4.63
C LEU A 118 -0.46 -4.98 -5.30
N VAL A 119 -1.31 -5.60 -4.52
CA VAL A 119 -2.40 -6.46 -5.02
C VAL A 119 -3.71 -5.72 -4.78
N GLY A 120 -4.46 -5.43 -5.85
CA GLY A 120 -5.70 -4.65 -5.72
C GLY A 120 -6.52 -4.54 -7.00
N ASP A 121 -7.71 -3.95 -6.87
CA ASP A 121 -8.63 -3.75 -7.98
C ASP A 121 -8.10 -2.69 -8.95
N PRO A 122 -7.84 -3.03 -10.23
CA PRO A 122 -7.38 -2.07 -11.22
C PRO A 122 -8.39 -0.95 -11.48
N ALA A 123 -9.68 -1.19 -11.32
CA ALA A 123 -10.69 -0.14 -11.43
C ALA A 123 -10.52 0.96 -10.37
N TYR A 124 -9.91 0.63 -9.23
CA TYR A 124 -9.58 1.61 -8.20
C TYR A 124 -8.19 2.23 -8.40
N TYR A 125 -7.16 1.41 -8.62
CA TYR A 125 -5.77 1.87 -8.57
C TYR A 125 -5.25 2.49 -9.87
N SER A 126 -5.84 2.22 -11.05
CA SER A 126 -5.43 2.80 -12.32
C SER A 126 -5.48 4.33 -12.33
N ARG A 127 -6.37 4.94 -11.56
CA ARG A 127 -6.49 6.41 -11.42
C ARG A 127 -5.26 7.08 -10.78
N PHE A 128 -4.38 6.30 -10.16
CA PHE A 128 -3.12 6.75 -9.56
C PHE A 128 -1.90 6.36 -10.41
N GLY A 129 -2.12 5.83 -11.61
CA GLY A 129 -1.05 5.40 -12.51
C GLY A 129 -0.59 3.95 -12.31
N PHE A 130 -1.23 3.19 -11.41
CA PHE A 130 -0.92 1.76 -11.26
C PHE A 130 -1.36 1.00 -12.51
N ARG A 131 -0.50 0.09 -12.95
CA ARG A 131 -0.70 -0.82 -14.09
C ARG A 131 -0.23 -2.21 -13.73
N SER A 132 -0.65 -3.23 -14.47
CA SER A 132 -0.14 -4.59 -14.29
C SER A 132 1.38 -4.61 -14.35
N VAL A 133 2.02 -5.37 -13.48
CA VAL A 133 3.49 -5.53 -13.47
C VAL A 133 4.03 -6.07 -14.79
N THR A 134 3.23 -6.82 -15.52
CA THR A 134 3.58 -7.36 -16.85
C THR A 134 3.77 -6.26 -17.90
N GLU A 135 3.13 -5.10 -17.75
CA GLU A 135 3.34 -3.95 -18.64
C GLU A 135 4.71 -3.29 -18.45
N PHE A 136 5.38 -3.56 -17.33
CA PHE A 136 6.76 -3.12 -17.05
C PHE A 136 7.80 -4.19 -17.39
N GLY A 137 7.41 -5.33 -18.00
CA GLY A 137 8.31 -6.43 -18.34
C GLY A 137 8.61 -7.37 -17.17
N LEU A 138 7.91 -7.23 -16.05
CA LEU A 138 8.04 -8.09 -14.88
C LEU A 138 7.15 -9.33 -15.01
N GLN A 139 7.63 -10.46 -14.50
CA GLN A 139 6.84 -11.68 -14.42
C GLN A 139 6.12 -11.75 -13.08
N ASN A 140 4.81 -11.91 -13.10
CA ASN A 140 4.06 -12.24 -11.90
C ASN A 140 4.26 -13.73 -11.56
N CYS A 141 4.93 -14.00 -10.46
CA CYS A 141 5.16 -15.35 -9.92
C CYS A 141 4.18 -15.68 -8.78
N SER A 142 3.27 -14.76 -8.44
CA SER A 142 2.23 -15.00 -7.45
C SER A 142 1.13 -15.89 -8.02
N GLN A 143 0.36 -16.55 -7.15
CA GLN A 143 -0.85 -17.29 -7.57
C GLN A 143 -2.07 -16.36 -7.72
N ILE A 144 -1.84 -15.10 -8.04
CA ILE A 144 -2.84 -14.05 -8.18
C ILE A 144 -2.90 -13.67 -9.66
N PRO A 145 -4.09 -13.49 -10.27
CA PRO A 145 -4.16 -13.06 -11.67
C PRO A 145 -3.42 -11.75 -11.92
N ASP A 146 -2.71 -11.65 -13.03
CA ASP A 146 -1.83 -10.53 -13.41
C ASP A 146 -2.50 -9.16 -13.30
N ILE A 147 -3.79 -9.10 -13.60
CA ILE A 147 -4.56 -7.86 -13.58
C ILE A 147 -4.60 -7.21 -12.17
N TYR A 148 -4.49 -8.01 -11.12
CA TYR A 148 -4.52 -7.53 -9.74
C TYR A 148 -3.13 -7.22 -9.18
N VAL A 149 -2.07 -7.73 -9.80
CA VAL A 149 -0.68 -7.49 -9.39
C VAL A 149 -0.16 -6.27 -10.13
N GLN A 150 -0.04 -5.16 -9.43
CA GLN A 150 0.16 -3.85 -10.04
C GLN A 150 1.37 -3.12 -9.48
N ALA A 151 1.91 -2.21 -10.29
CA ALA A 151 2.98 -1.30 -9.91
C ALA A 151 2.71 0.12 -10.38
N VAL A 152 3.31 1.08 -9.69
CA VAL A 152 3.45 2.47 -10.14
C VAL A 152 4.89 2.92 -9.97
N GLU A 153 5.40 3.64 -10.96
CA GLU A 153 6.69 4.31 -10.89
C GLU A 153 6.58 5.59 -10.06
N LEU A 154 7.47 5.79 -9.10
CA LEU A 154 7.55 7.00 -8.29
C LEU A 154 8.43 8.08 -8.92
N HIS A 155 9.25 7.70 -9.89
CA HIS A 155 10.07 8.58 -10.73
C HIS A 155 9.95 8.14 -12.18
N PRO A 156 10.10 9.05 -13.16
CA PRO A 156 10.05 8.69 -14.57
C PRO A 156 11.03 7.56 -14.90
N ASP A 157 10.58 6.57 -15.66
CA ASP A 157 11.38 5.43 -16.13
C ASP A 157 12.01 4.58 -15.01
N ALA A 158 11.47 4.63 -13.79
CA ALA A 158 12.03 3.90 -12.65
C ALA A 158 12.02 2.37 -12.83
N LEU A 159 11.09 1.86 -13.63
CA LEU A 159 10.95 0.42 -13.95
C LEU A 159 11.36 0.08 -15.39
N LYS A 160 11.97 1.01 -16.15
CA LYS A 160 12.32 0.82 -17.57
C LYS A 160 13.17 -0.42 -17.83
N ASP A 161 14.12 -0.70 -16.94
CA ASP A 161 15.03 -1.84 -17.05
C ASP A 161 14.69 -2.96 -16.06
N ALA A 162 13.46 -2.95 -15.54
CA ALA A 162 13.00 -3.95 -14.58
C ALA A 162 12.92 -5.32 -15.25
N GLN A 163 13.51 -6.32 -14.60
CA GLN A 163 13.51 -7.72 -15.05
C GLN A 163 13.38 -8.63 -13.84
N GLY A 164 12.78 -9.79 -14.05
CA GLY A 164 12.67 -10.82 -13.04
C GLY A 164 11.24 -11.14 -12.62
N GLY A 165 11.13 -12.05 -11.70
CA GLY A 165 9.87 -12.52 -11.13
C GLY A 165 9.54 -11.76 -9.84
N LEU A 166 8.27 -11.45 -9.66
CA LEU A 166 7.71 -10.77 -8.51
C LEU A 166 6.76 -11.69 -7.77
N TYR A 167 6.99 -11.87 -6.46
CA TYR A 167 6.08 -12.55 -5.56
C TYR A 167 5.40 -11.54 -4.64
N LEU A 168 4.08 -11.41 -4.75
CA LEU A 168 3.26 -10.69 -3.79
C LEU A 168 2.27 -11.65 -3.14
N SER A 169 2.01 -11.44 -1.86
CA SER A 169 0.92 -12.09 -1.13
C SER A 169 -0.26 -11.11 -0.98
N ALA A 170 -1.46 -11.62 -1.17
CA ALA A 170 -2.68 -10.85 -0.89
C ALA A 170 -2.95 -10.80 0.61
#